data_1b6a795d2bde5bad9b170c570e74da81
#
_entry.id   1b6a795d2bde5bad9b170c570e74da81
#
_cell.length_a   1.000
_cell.length_b   1.000
_cell.length_c   1.000
_cell.angle_alpha   90.00
_cell.angle_beta   90.00
_cell.angle_gamma   90.00
#
_symmetry.space_group_name_H-M   'P 1'
#
loop_
_entity.id
_entity.type
_entity.pdbx_description
1 polymer ?
#
loop_
_entity_poly.entity_id
_entity_poly.type
_entity_poly.pdbx_seq_one_letter_code
_entity_poly.pdbx_strand_id
1 'polypeptide(L)'
;MIPRIEPAGTPTREDAVDRATCLPSPLAADDTLGKAGGMIKARAVPVPSDSVLAPLYVGADLLDAFAIHLPAGASDDLEVLARALFERQAGWIRALTWVRDAVMATVGVKSSRAIGAAAAARGSVIGYFPLLSKSAGELVVGEDDRHLDFRVAILLRTGAAGGRELVVVTGVHCHNRLGRTYLAVIAPFHRTILRANLERAVRVMEG
;
A
#
# COMPACT_ATOMS: atom_id res chain seq x y z
N MET A 1 -2.61 16.65 12.87
CA MET A 1 -2.03 16.55 14.23
C MET A 1 -1.96 15.06 14.54
N ILE A 2 -0.77 14.47 14.44
CA ILE A 2 -0.56 13.01 14.61
C ILE A 2 -0.59 12.71 16.11
N PRO A 3 -1.38 11.75 16.60
CA PRO A 3 -1.26 11.33 17.99
C PRO A 3 0.09 10.65 18.22
N ARG A 4 0.79 11.06 19.27
CA ARG A 4 2.02 10.47 19.77
C ARG A 4 1.71 9.05 20.25
N ILE A 5 2.43 8.07 19.74
CA ILE A 5 2.30 6.68 20.18
C ILE A 5 2.99 6.55 21.54
N GLU A 6 2.24 6.41 22.62
CA GLU A 6 2.77 5.96 23.90
C GLU A 6 2.83 4.43 23.96
N PRO A 7 3.82 3.82 24.66
CA PRO A 7 3.94 2.37 24.73
C PRO A 7 2.80 1.77 25.52
N ALA A 8 2.13 0.77 24.91
CA ALA A 8 0.99 0.06 25.47
C ALA A 8 1.34 -0.68 26.77
N GLY A 9 0.56 -0.38 27.80
CA GLY A 9 0.50 -1.17 29.04
C GLY A 9 -0.13 -2.55 28.77
N THR A 10 0.34 -3.54 29.50
CA THR A 10 -0.05 -4.96 29.44
C THR A 10 -1.57 -5.12 29.67
N PRO A 11 -2.32 -5.77 28.78
CA PRO A 11 -3.75 -6.02 29.03
C PRO A 11 -3.96 -7.14 30.03
N THR A 12 -4.81 -6.90 31.01
CA THR A 12 -5.33 -7.89 31.96
C THR A 12 -6.41 -8.76 31.30
N ARG A 13 -6.48 -10.00 31.76
CA ARG A 13 -7.10 -11.19 31.16
C ARG A 13 -8.62 -11.28 31.35
N GLU A 14 -9.42 -10.24 31.19
CA GLU A 14 -10.86 -10.35 31.48
C GLU A 14 -11.85 -9.75 30.46
N ASP A 15 -11.41 -9.25 29.29
CA ASP A 15 -12.35 -8.68 28.31
C ASP A 15 -12.44 -9.47 26.98
N ALA A 16 -12.40 -10.79 27.06
CA ALA A 16 -12.56 -11.68 25.92
C ALA A 16 -13.91 -12.42 25.96
N VAL A 17 -15.01 -11.71 25.77
CA VAL A 17 -16.26 -12.34 25.27
C VAL A 17 -17.09 -11.31 24.52
N ASP A 18 -17.51 -11.76 23.33
CA ASP A 18 -18.61 -11.24 22.53
C ASP A 18 -18.33 -10.05 21.57
N ARG A 19 -17.95 -10.39 20.34
CA ARG A 19 -18.55 -9.91 19.08
C ARG A 19 -17.88 -10.54 17.86
N ALA A 20 -18.16 -11.83 17.68
CA ALA A 20 -17.93 -12.49 16.41
C ALA A 20 -19.18 -12.32 15.55
N THR A 21 -19.14 -11.52 14.50
CA THR A 21 -19.91 -11.76 13.27
C THR A 21 -19.44 -10.76 12.20
N CYS A 22 -18.30 -11.01 11.62
CA CYS A 22 -17.99 -10.53 10.27
C CYS A 22 -17.47 -11.75 9.51
N LEU A 23 -18.33 -12.29 8.64
CA LEU A 23 -18.03 -13.44 7.80
C LEU A 23 -16.93 -13.07 6.80
N PRO A 24 -15.82 -13.80 6.74
CA PRO A 24 -14.90 -13.69 5.62
C PRO A 24 -15.52 -14.39 4.41
N SER A 25 -15.67 -13.68 3.30
CA SER A 25 -15.92 -14.31 2.01
C SER A 25 -14.80 -15.29 1.69
N PRO A 26 -15.13 -16.53 1.28
CA PRO A 26 -14.13 -17.51 0.90
C PRO A 26 -13.58 -17.16 -0.50
N LEU A 27 -12.47 -16.41 -0.56
CA LEU A 27 -11.64 -16.42 -1.75
C LEU A 27 -10.75 -17.66 -1.63
N ALA A 28 -11.08 -18.64 -2.47
CA ALA A 28 -10.34 -19.88 -2.62
C ALA A 28 -8.83 -19.64 -2.73
N ALA A 29 -8.09 -20.31 -1.87
CA ALA A 29 -6.65 -20.47 -2.02
C ALA A 29 -6.39 -21.26 -3.31
N ASP A 30 -5.94 -20.59 -4.35
CA ASP A 30 -5.39 -21.22 -5.54
C ASP A 30 -3.91 -21.52 -5.26
N ASP A 31 -3.68 -22.72 -4.77
CA ASP A 31 -2.38 -23.28 -4.42
C ASP A 31 -1.80 -23.90 -5.69
N THR A 32 -1.22 -23.09 -6.58
CA THR A 32 -0.41 -23.60 -7.68
C THR A 32 1.06 -23.24 -7.47
N LEU A 33 1.80 -24.21 -6.92
CA LEU A 33 3.26 -24.27 -6.98
C LEU A 33 3.71 -24.17 -8.45
N GLY A 34 4.05 -22.98 -8.90
CA GLY A 34 4.59 -22.70 -10.23
C GLY A 34 6.09 -22.93 -10.27
N LYS A 35 6.46 -24.07 -10.83
CA LYS A 35 7.81 -24.49 -11.24
C LYS A 35 8.40 -23.50 -12.27
N ALA A 36 9.66 -23.14 -12.07
CA ALA A 36 10.61 -22.46 -12.97
C ALA A 36 10.12 -22.01 -14.35
N GLY A 37 10.16 -20.68 -14.60
CA GLY A 37 9.94 -20.05 -15.91
C GLY A 37 8.61 -19.31 -16.04
N GLY A 38 7.75 -19.30 -15.01
CA GLY A 38 6.49 -18.57 -14.99
C GLY A 38 6.73 -17.10 -14.64
N MET A 39 6.07 -16.20 -15.38
CA MET A 39 6.03 -14.77 -15.09
C MET A 39 5.63 -14.53 -13.62
N ILE A 40 6.50 -13.90 -12.83
CA ILE A 40 6.23 -13.60 -11.43
C ILE A 40 5.05 -12.63 -11.37
N LYS A 41 3.94 -13.08 -10.73
CA LYS A 41 2.69 -12.32 -10.65
C LYS A 41 2.44 -11.83 -9.23
N ALA A 42 1.97 -10.60 -9.13
CA ALA A 42 1.48 -10.07 -7.87
C ALA A 42 0.12 -10.71 -7.51
N ARG A 43 -0.02 -11.15 -6.26
CA ARG A 43 -1.24 -11.78 -5.74
C ARG A 43 -1.82 -10.98 -4.57
N ALA A 44 -3.14 -11.03 -4.42
CA ALA A 44 -3.79 -10.52 -3.21
C ALA A 44 -3.46 -11.43 -2.02
N VAL A 45 -3.22 -10.82 -0.86
CA VAL A 45 -2.92 -11.52 0.39
C VAL A 45 -3.75 -10.93 1.54
N PRO A 46 -3.97 -11.67 2.62
CA PRO A 46 -4.51 -11.09 3.83
C PRO A 46 -3.65 -9.92 4.33
N VAL A 47 -4.28 -8.89 4.88
CA VAL A 47 -3.54 -7.75 5.46
C VAL A 47 -2.75 -8.21 6.69
N PRO A 48 -1.44 -7.90 6.77
CA PRO A 48 -0.62 -8.29 7.90
C PRO A 48 -1.07 -7.61 9.19
N SER A 49 -1.39 -8.37 10.22
CA SER A 49 -1.79 -7.85 11.54
C SER A 49 -0.64 -7.24 12.33
N ASP A 50 0.58 -7.53 11.95
CA ASP A 50 1.83 -7.04 12.54
C ASP A 50 2.40 -5.79 11.85
N SER A 51 1.70 -5.23 10.87
CA SER A 51 2.05 -3.94 10.25
C SER A 51 1.82 -2.79 11.22
N VAL A 52 2.66 -1.76 11.14
CA VAL A 52 2.44 -0.50 11.89
C VAL A 52 1.15 0.20 11.48
N LEU A 53 0.55 -0.17 10.34
CA LEU A 53 -0.76 0.32 9.91
C LEU A 53 -1.94 -0.44 10.54
N ALA A 54 -1.73 -1.54 11.27
CA ALA A 54 -2.81 -2.35 11.83
C ALA A 54 -3.86 -1.55 12.63
N PRO A 55 -3.49 -0.54 13.45
CA PRO A 55 -4.47 0.31 14.13
C PRO A 55 -5.39 1.11 13.19
N LEU A 56 -4.95 1.34 11.94
CA LEU A 56 -5.72 2.09 10.93
C LEU A 56 -6.60 1.18 10.05
N TYR A 57 -6.62 -0.14 10.28
CA TYR A 57 -7.44 -1.05 9.49
C TYR A 57 -8.91 -0.92 9.83
N VAL A 58 -9.21 -0.62 11.09
CA VAL A 58 -10.59 -0.48 11.55
C VAL A 58 -11.22 0.77 10.96
N GLY A 59 -12.35 0.58 10.27
CA GLY A 59 -13.09 1.69 9.65
C GLY A 59 -12.49 2.21 8.34
N ALA A 60 -11.48 1.56 7.77
CA ALA A 60 -10.95 1.94 6.46
C ALA A 60 -12.01 1.74 5.36
N ASP A 61 -12.18 2.75 4.50
CA ASP A 61 -13.08 2.68 3.33
C ASP A 61 -12.46 1.84 2.20
N LEU A 62 -11.13 1.72 2.15
CA LEU A 62 -10.39 0.77 1.32
C LEU A 62 -9.28 0.15 2.17
N LEU A 63 -9.18 -1.17 2.15
CA LEU A 63 -8.08 -1.90 2.75
C LEU A 63 -7.75 -3.09 1.86
N ASP A 64 -6.56 -3.12 1.31
CA ASP A 64 -6.07 -4.26 0.54
C ASP A 64 -4.56 -4.48 0.72
N ALA A 65 -4.13 -5.70 0.42
CA ALA A 65 -2.72 -6.05 0.42
C ALA A 65 -2.39 -6.94 -0.79
N PHE A 66 -1.24 -6.69 -1.38
CA PHE A 66 -0.69 -7.48 -2.47
C PHE A 66 0.75 -7.88 -2.17
N ALA A 67 1.09 -9.10 -2.53
CA ALA A 67 2.45 -9.63 -2.38
C ALA A 67 3.02 -10.07 -3.73
N ILE A 68 4.34 -9.98 -3.85
CA ILE A 68 5.11 -10.51 -4.97
C ILE A 68 6.42 -11.10 -4.46
N HIS A 69 6.82 -12.24 -5.02
CA HIS A 69 8.13 -12.82 -4.73
C HIS A 69 9.24 -11.94 -5.31
N LEU A 70 10.29 -11.77 -4.53
CA LEU A 70 11.49 -11.05 -4.96
C LEU A 70 12.53 -12.04 -5.51
N PRO A 71 13.23 -11.69 -6.62
CA PRO A 71 14.35 -12.48 -7.11
C PRO A 71 15.50 -12.51 -6.08
N ALA A 72 16.36 -13.52 -6.17
CA ALA A 72 17.47 -13.71 -5.22
C ALA A 72 18.43 -12.50 -5.16
N GLY A 73 18.60 -11.78 -6.27
CA GLY A 73 19.46 -10.59 -6.36
C GLY A 73 18.78 -9.27 -5.97
N ALA A 74 17.51 -9.29 -5.55
CA ALA A 74 16.82 -8.07 -5.16
C ALA A 74 17.44 -7.47 -3.88
N SER A 75 17.46 -6.13 -3.80
CA SER A 75 17.94 -5.40 -2.62
C SER A 75 17.14 -5.76 -1.37
N ASP A 76 17.81 -5.70 -0.20
CA ASP A 76 17.18 -5.74 1.12
C ASP A 76 16.78 -4.35 1.62
N ASP A 77 17.21 -3.29 0.95
CA ASP A 77 16.82 -1.93 1.32
C ASP A 77 15.41 -1.63 0.82
N LEU A 78 14.49 -1.47 1.77
CA LEU A 78 13.08 -1.11 1.51
C LEU A 78 12.92 0.20 0.75
N GLU A 79 13.84 1.14 0.90
CA GLU A 79 13.77 2.40 0.18
C GLU A 79 14.07 2.21 -1.31
N VAL A 80 15.04 1.36 -1.64
CA VAL A 80 15.36 0.97 -3.02
C VAL A 80 14.16 0.26 -3.65
N LEU A 81 13.55 -0.68 -2.92
CA LEU A 81 12.36 -1.41 -3.37
C LEU A 81 11.16 -0.49 -3.57
N ALA A 82 10.92 0.42 -2.63
CA ALA A 82 9.83 1.40 -2.72
C ALA A 82 10.02 2.39 -3.89
N ARG A 83 11.25 2.84 -4.13
CA ARG A 83 11.56 3.68 -5.30
C ARG A 83 11.32 2.92 -6.62
N ALA A 84 11.73 1.67 -6.71
CA ALA A 84 11.47 0.85 -7.89
C ALA A 84 9.95 0.69 -8.15
N LEU A 85 9.14 0.61 -7.08
CA LEU A 85 7.68 0.50 -7.15
C LEU A 85 7.01 1.78 -7.65
N PHE A 86 7.46 2.98 -7.21
CA PHE A 86 6.75 4.23 -7.45
C PHE A 86 7.36 5.12 -8.54
N GLU A 87 8.68 5.09 -8.75
CA GLU A 87 9.35 6.02 -9.66
C GLU A 87 9.30 5.58 -11.12
N ARG A 88 9.19 4.28 -11.39
CA ARG A 88 9.21 3.71 -12.74
C ARG A 88 7.84 3.25 -13.21
N GLN A 89 6.85 4.13 -13.16
CA GLN A 89 5.49 3.80 -13.59
C GLN A 89 5.37 3.64 -15.11
N ALA A 90 4.51 2.72 -15.55
CA ALA A 90 4.19 2.54 -16.96
C ALA A 90 3.51 3.80 -17.53
N GLY A 91 3.69 4.05 -18.85
CA GLY A 91 3.15 5.26 -19.49
C GLY A 91 1.63 5.41 -19.34
N TRP A 92 0.87 4.30 -19.41
CA TRP A 92 -0.57 4.33 -19.25
C TRP A 92 -1.02 4.67 -17.81
N ILE A 93 -0.22 4.29 -16.79
CA ILE A 93 -0.46 4.67 -15.39
C ILE A 93 -0.28 6.18 -15.22
N ARG A 94 0.76 6.74 -15.83
CA ARG A 94 1.01 8.19 -15.85
C ARG A 94 -0.13 8.95 -16.53
N ALA A 95 -0.67 8.40 -17.63
CA ALA A 95 -1.83 8.98 -18.31
C ALA A 95 -3.07 8.96 -17.42
N LEU A 96 -3.35 7.85 -16.71
CA LEU A 96 -4.45 7.77 -15.75
C LEU A 96 -4.27 8.76 -14.59
N THR A 97 -3.05 8.90 -14.07
CA THR A 97 -2.75 9.89 -13.02
C THR A 97 -3.00 11.31 -13.52
N TRP A 98 -2.64 11.61 -14.76
CA TRP A 98 -2.92 12.91 -15.36
C TRP A 98 -4.43 13.16 -15.51
N VAL A 99 -5.20 12.20 -16.01
CA VAL A 99 -6.67 12.28 -16.10
C VAL A 99 -7.29 12.47 -14.71
N ARG A 100 -6.84 11.70 -13.72
CA ARG A 100 -7.24 11.86 -12.32
C ARG A 100 -6.97 13.28 -11.82
N ASP A 101 -5.76 13.79 -12.01
CA ASP A 101 -5.37 15.11 -11.56
C ASP A 101 -6.20 16.22 -12.23
N ALA A 102 -6.50 16.09 -13.53
CA ALA A 102 -7.34 17.03 -14.26
C ALA A 102 -8.79 17.03 -13.72
N VAL A 103 -9.39 15.86 -13.48
CA VAL A 103 -10.73 15.74 -12.90
C VAL A 103 -10.75 16.27 -11.47
N MET A 104 -9.75 15.94 -10.67
CA MET A 104 -9.69 16.33 -9.26
C MET A 104 -9.40 17.84 -9.06
N ALA A 105 -8.72 18.47 -10.00
CA ALA A 105 -8.51 19.92 -9.98
C ALA A 105 -9.85 20.71 -10.00
N THR A 106 -10.88 20.18 -10.67
CA THR A 106 -12.21 20.83 -10.72
C THR A 106 -12.93 20.85 -9.37
N VAL A 107 -12.55 19.93 -8.46
CA VAL A 107 -13.15 19.80 -7.11
C VAL A 107 -12.20 20.19 -5.98
N GLY A 108 -11.07 20.85 -6.32
CA GLY A 108 -10.13 21.39 -5.35
C GLY A 108 -9.28 20.35 -4.60
N VAL A 109 -9.14 19.14 -5.15
CA VAL A 109 -8.24 18.10 -4.61
C VAL A 109 -6.82 18.35 -5.12
N LYS A 110 -5.82 18.22 -4.25
CA LYS A 110 -4.42 18.41 -4.61
C LYS A 110 -3.99 17.44 -5.72
N SER A 111 -3.27 17.97 -6.72
CA SER A 111 -2.65 17.13 -7.74
C SER A 111 -1.49 16.32 -7.17
N SER A 112 -1.17 15.20 -7.80
CA SER A 112 -0.01 14.36 -7.44
C SER A 112 1.30 15.17 -7.43
N ARG A 113 1.44 16.13 -8.34
CA ARG A 113 2.59 17.04 -8.40
C ARG A 113 2.65 17.99 -7.20
N ALA A 114 1.51 18.54 -6.76
CA ALA A 114 1.44 19.43 -5.60
C ALA A 114 1.76 18.67 -4.30
N ILE A 115 1.28 17.43 -4.17
CA ILE A 115 1.61 16.53 -3.05
C ILE A 115 3.13 16.30 -3.03
N GLY A 116 3.73 15.91 -4.15
CA GLY A 116 5.16 15.65 -4.24
C GLY A 116 6.02 16.88 -3.93
N ALA A 117 5.66 18.07 -4.40
CA ALA A 117 6.38 19.31 -4.12
C ALA A 117 6.29 19.70 -2.63
N ALA A 118 5.10 19.60 -2.03
CA ALA A 118 4.91 19.86 -0.61
C ALA A 118 5.64 18.84 0.28
N ALA A 119 5.70 17.59 -0.14
CA ALA A 119 6.43 16.53 0.55
C ALA A 119 7.95 16.75 0.50
N ALA A 120 8.49 17.09 -0.67
CA ALA A 120 9.91 17.39 -0.84
C ALA A 120 10.38 18.58 0.03
N ALA A 121 9.50 19.57 0.24
CA ALA A 121 9.78 20.70 1.13
C ALA A 121 9.77 20.33 2.62
N ARG A 122 9.12 19.22 3.01
CA ARG A 122 8.99 18.77 4.40
C ARG A 122 9.99 17.69 4.81
N GLY A 123 10.70 17.06 3.86
CA GLY A 123 11.65 15.98 4.17
C GLY A 123 11.76 14.94 3.06
N SER A 124 11.94 13.68 3.46
CA SER A 124 12.13 12.58 2.53
C SER A 124 10.86 12.20 1.80
N VAL A 125 10.99 11.93 0.49
CA VAL A 125 9.90 11.46 -0.39
C VAL A 125 10.32 10.17 -1.08
N ILE A 126 9.33 9.31 -1.33
CA ILE A 126 9.48 8.11 -2.15
C ILE A 126 8.52 8.25 -3.35
N GLY A 127 9.09 8.47 -4.53
CA GLY A 127 8.31 8.85 -5.70
C GLY A 127 7.62 10.20 -5.51
N TYR A 128 6.30 10.18 -5.36
CA TYR A 128 5.48 11.39 -5.12
C TYR A 128 4.99 11.50 -3.68
N PHE A 129 5.27 10.50 -2.84
CA PHE A 129 4.63 10.37 -1.55
C PHE A 129 5.57 10.73 -0.40
N PRO A 130 5.10 11.49 0.60
CA PRO A 130 5.84 11.73 1.83
C PRO A 130 6.19 10.40 2.52
N LEU A 131 7.45 10.25 2.93
CA LEU A 131 7.87 9.19 3.81
C LEU A 131 7.40 9.53 5.24
N LEU A 132 6.56 8.69 5.81
CA LEU A 132 5.99 8.89 7.14
C LEU A 132 6.76 8.14 8.22
N SER A 133 7.18 6.91 7.93
CA SER A 133 8.03 6.12 8.82
C SER A 133 8.87 5.10 8.06
N LYS A 134 10.00 4.72 8.65
CA LYS A 134 10.90 3.68 8.12
C LYS A 134 11.45 2.85 9.27
N SER A 135 11.37 1.54 9.17
CA SER A 135 12.00 0.56 10.06
C SER A 135 12.78 -0.47 9.24
N ALA A 136 13.40 -1.45 9.89
CA ALA A 136 14.14 -2.50 9.19
C ALA A 136 13.25 -3.37 8.28
N GLY A 137 11.99 -3.59 8.65
CA GLY A 137 11.07 -4.48 7.91
C GLY A 137 9.86 -3.79 7.28
N GLU A 138 9.67 -2.49 7.48
CA GLU A 138 8.49 -1.76 6.99
C GLU A 138 8.78 -0.29 6.72
N LEU A 139 8.30 0.21 5.60
CA LEU A 139 8.34 1.60 5.18
C LEU A 139 6.92 2.07 4.90
N VAL A 140 6.55 3.23 5.44
CA VAL A 140 5.21 3.80 5.25
C VAL A 140 5.30 5.14 4.54
N VAL A 141 4.51 5.26 3.49
CA VAL A 141 4.27 6.53 2.79
C VAL A 141 2.78 6.88 2.86
N GLY A 142 2.45 8.13 2.70
CA GLY A 142 1.05 8.54 2.71
C GLY A 142 0.87 10.04 2.75
N GLU A 143 -0.37 10.48 2.69
CA GLU A 143 -0.75 11.89 2.76
C GLU A 143 -2.11 12.02 3.43
N ASP A 144 -2.27 13.11 4.18
CA ASP A 144 -3.55 13.57 4.71
C ASP A 144 -4.09 14.65 3.80
N ASP A 145 -5.30 14.45 3.30
CA ASP A 145 -5.99 15.45 2.48
C ASP A 145 -7.38 15.75 3.08
N ARG A 146 -7.95 16.85 2.67
CA ARG A 146 -9.27 17.34 3.09
C ARG A 146 -10.39 16.31 2.90
N HIS A 147 -10.27 15.43 1.91
CA HIS A 147 -11.33 14.52 1.48
C HIS A 147 -11.09 13.07 1.88
N LEU A 148 -9.83 12.68 1.98
CA LEU A 148 -9.41 11.35 2.42
C LEU A 148 -7.94 11.37 2.88
N ASP A 149 -7.62 10.45 3.75
CA ASP A 149 -6.24 10.11 4.10
C ASP A 149 -5.90 8.75 3.54
N PHE A 150 -4.68 8.59 3.03
CA PHE A 150 -4.22 7.29 2.61
C PHE A 150 -2.85 6.97 3.21
N ARG A 151 -2.63 5.68 3.44
CA ARG A 151 -1.36 5.11 3.90
C ARG A 151 -1.02 3.91 3.05
N VAL A 152 0.23 3.81 2.66
CA VAL A 152 0.77 2.63 1.99
C VAL A 152 1.96 2.14 2.78
N ALA A 153 1.87 0.92 3.30
CA ALA A 153 2.99 0.23 3.91
C ALA A 153 3.64 -0.72 2.89
N ILE A 154 4.95 -0.70 2.86
CA ILE A 154 5.78 -1.58 2.04
C ILE A 154 6.60 -2.42 3.01
N LEU A 155 6.38 -3.73 2.98
CA LEU A 155 6.96 -4.68 3.93
C LEU A 155 7.82 -5.69 3.19
N LEU A 156 8.99 -5.97 3.75
CA LEU A 156 9.82 -7.10 3.34
C LEU A 156 9.55 -8.27 4.28
N ARG A 157 9.09 -9.39 3.75
CA ARG A 157 8.70 -10.58 4.51
C ARG A 157 9.34 -11.84 3.95
N THR A 158 9.40 -12.87 4.78
CA THR A 158 9.64 -14.23 4.31
C THR A 158 8.30 -14.83 3.92
N GLY A 159 8.15 -15.23 2.67
CA GLY A 159 6.94 -15.89 2.17
C GLY A 159 6.78 -17.31 2.71
N ALA A 160 5.58 -17.87 2.58
CA ALA A 160 5.26 -19.21 3.06
C ALA A 160 6.16 -20.32 2.45
N ALA A 161 6.68 -20.11 1.24
CA ALA A 161 7.62 -21.03 0.58
C ALA A 161 9.10 -20.76 0.93
N GLY A 162 9.38 -19.88 1.91
CA GLY A 162 10.76 -19.58 2.36
C GLY A 162 11.50 -18.54 1.53
N GLY A 163 10.94 -18.04 0.43
CA GLY A 163 11.49 -16.94 -0.37
C GLY A 163 11.17 -15.58 0.21
N ARG A 164 11.91 -14.53 -0.25
CA ARG A 164 11.58 -13.14 0.12
C ARG A 164 10.38 -12.63 -0.68
N GLU A 165 9.52 -11.91 -0.01
CA GLU A 165 8.34 -11.28 -0.61
C GLU A 165 8.27 -9.80 -0.26
N LEU A 166 7.90 -9.01 -1.25
CA LEU A 166 7.49 -7.62 -1.04
C LEU A 166 5.97 -7.59 -0.89
N VAL A 167 5.51 -7.13 0.26
CA VAL A 167 4.08 -6.96 0.56
C VAL A 167 3.77 -5.47 0.59
N VAL A 168 2.71 -5.06 -0.12
CA VAL A 168 2.24 -3.68 -0.12
C VAL A 168 0.82 -3.66 0.40
N VAL A 169 0.60 -2.92 1.47
CA VAL A 169 -0.71 -2.71 2.12
C VAL A 169 -1.17 -1.29 1.83
N THR A 170 -2.41 -1.14 1.41
CA THR A 170 -3.03 0.17 1.22
C THR A 170 -4.23 0.32 2.13
N GLY A 171 -4.25 1.37 2.95
CA GLY A 171 -5.37 1.79 3.76
C GLY A 171 -5.83 3.20 3.38
N VAL A 172 -7.13 3.41 3.22
CA VAL A 172 -7.73 4.72 2.90
C VAL A 172 -8.91 4.98 3.82
N HIS A 173 -8.94 6.18 4.39
CA HIS A 173 -10.08 6.69 5.17
C HIS A 173 -10.65 7.94 4.48
N CYS A 174 -11.96 7.94 4.21
CA CYS A 174 -12.65 9.04 3.56
C CYS A 174 -13.37 9.91 4.61
N HIS A 175 -13.11 11.22 4.57
CA HIS A 175 -13.70 12.17 5.51
C HIS A 175 -15.09 12.66 5.10
N ASN A 176 -15.45 12.55 3.82
CA ASN A 176 -16.69 13.07 3.29
C ASN A 176 -17.17 12.29 2.06
N ARG A 177 -18.37 12.66 1.55
CA ARG A 177 -18.98 12.00 0.39
C ARG A 177 -18.14 12.11 -0.88
N LEU A 178 -17.45 13.23 -1.09
CA LEU A 178 -16.59 13.42 -2.24
C LEU A 178 -15.42 12.42 -2.23
N GLY A 179 -14.77 12.24 -1.07
CA GLY A 179 -13.72 11.23 -0.89
C GLY A 179 -14.22 9.82 -1.20
N ARG A 180 -15.41 9.45 -0.70
CA ARG A 180 -16.02 8.13 -0.97
C ARG A 180 -16.35 7.93 -2.44
N THR A 181 -16.95 8.93 -3.10
CA THR A 181 -17.24 8.86 -4.54
C THR A 181 -15.97 8.72 -5.35
N TYR A 182 -14.97 9.52 -5.04
CA TYR A 182 -13.64 9.42 -5.66
C TYR A 182 -13.05 8.01 -5.48
N LEU A 183 -13.04 7.51 -4.25
CA LEU A 183 -12.49 6.19 -3.93
C LEU A 183 -13.23 5.07 -4.69
N ALA A 184 -14.55 5.13 -4.78
CA ALA A 184 -15.37 4.15 -5.52
C ALA A 184 -14.98 4.07 -7.00
N VAL A 185 -14.63 5.20 -7.61
CA VAL A 185 -14.16 5.25 -9.01
C VAL A 185 -12.73 4.74 -9.14
N ILE A 186 -11.86 5.07 -8.20
CA ILE A 186 -10.43 4.77 -8.29
C ILE A 186 -10.07 3.34 -7.84
N ALA A 187 -10.79 2.77 -6.90
CA ALA A 187 -10.45 1.47 -6.29
C ALA A 187 -10.24 0.32 -7.30
N PRO A 188 -11.04 0.16 -8.37
CA PRO A 188 -10.79 -0.88 -9.37
C PRO A 188 -9.45 -0.67 -10.11
N PHE A 189 -9.15 0.57 -10.46
CA PHE A 189 -7.90 0.93 -11.13
C PHE A 189 -6.70 0.82 -10.20
N HIS A 190 -6.85 1.21 -8.93
CA HIS A 190 -5.81 1.11 -7.91
C HIS A 190 -5.24 -0.31 -7.82
N ARG A 191 -6.10 -1.32 -7.72
CA ARG A 191 -5.68 -2.73 -7.65
C ARG A 191 -4.90 -3.18 -8.89
N THR A 192 -5.35 -2.77 -10.06
CA THR A 192 -4.68 -3.08 -11.33
C THR A 192 -3.32 -2.37 -11.42
N ILE A 193 -3.27 -1.10 -11.05
CA ILE A 193 -2.04 -0.30 -11.03
C ILE A 193 -1.03 -0.88 -10.05
N LEU A 194 -1.46 -1.23 -8.84
CA LEU A 194 -0.57 -1.76 -7.81
C LEU A 194 0.05 -3.10 -8.23
N ARG A 195 -0.74 -4.02 -8.79
CA ARG A 195 -0.24 -5.27 -9.35
C ARG A 195 0.77 -5.03 -10.47
N ALA A 196 0.44 -4.15 -11.42
CA ALA A 196 1.33 -3.84 -12.55
C ALA A 196 2.65 -3.20 -12.09
N ASN A 197 2.61 -2.34 -11.06
CA ASN A 197 3.80 -1.72 -10.50
C ASN A 197 4.68 -2.76 -9.77
N LEU A 198 4.10 -3.66 -8.97
CA LEU A 198 4.82 -4.75 -8.32
C LEU A 198 5.53 -5.64 -9.34
N GLU A 199 4.80 -6.12 -10.35
CA GLU A 199 5.35 -6.99 -11.39
C GLU A 199 6.44 -6.28 -12.21
N ARG A 200 6.27 -4.99 -12.49
CA ARG A 200 7.28 -4.19 -13.18
C ARG A 200 8.54 -3.99 -12.33
N ALA A 201 8.37 -3.67 -11.04
CA ALA A 201 9.50 -3.48 -10.12
C ALA A 201 10.38 -4.73 -10.08
N VAL A 202 9.78 -5.92 -9.99
CA VAL A 202 10.51 -7.19 -9.99
C VAL A 202 11.23 -7.41 -11.32
N ARG A 203 10.59 -7.21 -12.46
CA ARG A 203 11.25 -7.35 -13.79
C ARG A 203 12.47 -6.45 -13.95
N VAL A 204 12.45 -5.26 -13.38
CA VAL A 204 13.60 -4.33 -13.41
C VAL A 204 14.74 -4.81 -12.51
N MET A 205 14.45 -5.59 -11.47
CA MET A 205 15.46 -6.15 -10.56
C MET A 205 16.10 -7.44 -11.12
N GLU A 206 15.45 -8.09 -12.09
CA GLU A 206 15.95 -9.30 -12.76
C GLU A 206 16.91 -9.01 -13.93
N GLY A 207 16.89 -7.82 -14.49
CA GLY A 207 17.69 -7.39 -15.65
C GLY A 207 18.83 -6.48 -15.28
#